data_5612db691c16babff3dadb71406e8ce9
#
_entry.id   5612db691c16babff3dadb71406e8ce9
#
_cell.length_a   1.000
_cell.length_b   1.000
_cell.length_c   1.000
_cell.angle_alpha   90.00
_cell.angle_beta   90.00
_cell.angle_gamma   90.00
#
_symmetry.space_group_name_H-M   'P 1'
#
loop_
_entity.id
_entity.type
_entity.pdbx_description
1 polymer ?
#
loop_
_entity_poly.entity_id
_entity_poly.type
_entity_poly.pdbx_seq_one_letter_code
_entity_poly.pdbx_strand_id
1 'polypeptide(L)'
;MSEQVRPEVLISRLTSENQAWRADAEARLVSLGEAAVDPLIAALRHANPAVRIHAVHALARLRSPRAIAPVIGALSETENTGAVAIAAEKALVEWGQPVKSALLDAAKAGPEAVRARAVRALGRIGGEDLDAALRSLLGDLLASIRGQAAAALGTAIGERAVEVIAPLLSDPDKWVRYGVAEALVRIGSVRGRAVLEQARGDVEEQGTYIRFWAEDLLDQLEELERTGRALS
;
A
#
# COMPACT_ATOMS: atom_id res chain seq x y z
N MET A 1 29.28 -28.24 21.50
CA MET A 1 29.04 -27.95 20.05
C MET A 1 27.57 -27.64 19.93
N SER A 2 27.23 -26.37 19.81
CA SER A 2 25.84 -25.95 19.60
C SER A 2 25.42 -26.45 18.21
N GLU A 3 24.39 -27.30 18.18
CA GLU A 3 23.71 -27.74 16.97
C GLU A 3 23.29 -26.48 16.20
N GLN A 4 23.96 -26.19 15.09
CA GLN A 4 23.63 -25.05 14.24
C GLN A 4 22.20 -25.29 13.71
N VAL A 5 21.24 -24.62 14.30
CA VAL A 5 19.84 -24.78 13.93
C VAL A 5 19.69 -24.32 12.46
N ARG A 6 19.40 -25.28 11.56
CA ARG A 6 19.26 -25.01 10.14
C ARG A 6 17.99 -24.16 9.88
N PRO A 7 18.04 -23.16 9.01
CA PRO A 7 16.88 -22.35 8.68
C PRO A 7 15.63 -23.16 8.29
N GLU A 8 15.82 -24.28 7.56
CA GLU A 8 14.71 -25.15 7.10
C GLU A 8 13.95 -25.78 8.28
N VAL A 9 14.65 -26.14 9.36
CA VAL A 9 14.02 -26.68 10.57
C VAL A 9 13.21 -25.60 11.28
N LEU A 10 13.69 -24.36 11.28
CA LEU A 10 12.93 -23.24 11.84
C LEU A 10 11.71 -22.89 10.98
N ILE A 11 11.84 -22.92 9.64
CA ILE A 11 10.74 -22.69 8.72
C ILE A 11 9.65 -23.76 8.92
N SER A 12 10.00 -25.05 9.12
CA SER A 12 8.98 -26.07 9.40
C SER A 12 8.22 -25.81 10.71
N ARG A 13 8.83 -25.15 11.71
CA ARG A 13 8.14 -24.74 12.94
C ARG A 13 7.14 -23.60 12.75
N LEU A 14 7.23 -22.82 11.67
CA LEU A 14 6.25 -21.79 11.34
C LEU A 14 4.87 -22.38 10.97
N THR A 15 4.76 -23.68 10.72
CA THR A 15 3.49 -24.38 10.53
C THR A 15 2.76 -24.72 11.84
N SER A 16 3.42 -24.55 13.00
CA SER A 16 2.87 -24.91 14.30
C SER A 16 1.56 -24.17 14.59
N GLU A 17 0.60 -24.81 15.20
CA GLU A 17 -0.61 -24.16 15.73
C GLU A 17 -0.28 -23.25 16.93
N ASN A 18 0.79 -23.54 17.66
CA ASN A 18 1.22 -22.74 18.80
C ASN A 18 1.90 -21.44 18.35
N GLN A 19 1.26 -20.31 18.64
CA GLN A 19 1.77 -18.99 18.29
C GLN A 19 3.15 -18.68 18.88
N ALA A 20 3.42 -19.10 20.12
CA ALA A 20 4.71 -18.86 20.78
C ALA A 20 5.86 -19.59 20.06
N TRP A 21 5.58 -20.80 19.52
CA TRP A 21 6.59 -21.55 18.76
C TRP A 21 6.86 -20.92 17.40
N ARG A 22 5.82 -20.38 16.73
CA ARG A 22 6.02 -19.63 15.47
C ARG A 22 6.86 -18.38 15.72
N ALA A 23 6.56 -17.63 16.80
CA ALA A 23 7.29 -16.41 17.16
C ALA A 23 8.75 -16.70 17.50
N ASP A 24 9.04 -17.79 18.28
CA ASP A 24 10.40 -18.22 18.57
C ASP A 24 11.17 -18.61 17.30
N ALA A 25 10.52 -19.38 16.42
CA ALA A 25 11.12 -19.78 15.13
C ALA A 25 11.46 -18.56 14.27
N GLU A 26 10.53 -17.58 14.15
CA GLU A 26 10.75 -16.34 13.41
C GLU A 26 11.91 -15.53 14.02
N ALA A 27 11.95 -15.37 15.35
CA ALA A 27 13.02 -14.64 16.02
C ALA A 27 14.39 -15.28 15.78
N ARG A 28 14.47 -16.62 15.82
CA ARG A 28 15.71 -17.36 15.51
C ARG A 28 16.11 -17.23 14.06
N LEU A 29 15.16 -17.30 13.11
CA LEU A 29 15.45 -17.04 11.69
C LEU A 29 16.07 -15.67 11.50
N VAL A 30 15.51 -14.64 12.13
CA VAL A 30 16.08 -13.29 12.08
C VAL A 30 17.48 -13.25 12.72
N SER A 31 17.72 -13.98 13.82
CA SER A 31 19.05 -14.03 14.48
C SER A 31 20.13 -14.70 13.62
N LEU A 32 19.75 -15.54 12.65
CA LEU A 32 20.68 -16.14 11.67
C LEU A 32 21.17 -15.13 10.62
N GLY A 33 20.56 -13.95 10.54
CA GLY A 33 20.96 -12.90 9.61
C GLY A 33 20.86 -13.34 8.14
N GLU A 34 21.87 -12.99 7.36
CA GLU A 34 21.89 -13.24 5.90
C GLU A 34 21.80 -14.73 5.55
N ALA A 35 22.22 -15.64 6.42
CA ALA A 35 22.11 -17.08 6.20
C ALA A 35 20.65 -17.58 6.10
N ALA A 36 19.69 -16.83 6.66
CA ALA A 36 18.26 -17.17 6.58
C ALA A 36 17.57 -16.58 5.34
N VAL A 37 18.18 -15.64 4.61
CA VAL A 37 17.51 -14.88 3.55
C VAL A 37 17.03 -15.80 2.42
N ASP A 38 17.89 -16.64 1.85
CA ASP A 38 17.51 -17.54 0.74
C ASP A 38 16.45 -18.58 1.15
N PRO A 39 16.58 -19.26 2.31
CA PRO A 39 15.52 -20.12 2.82
C PRO A 39 14.20 -19.40 3.02
N LEU A 40 14.20 -18.17 3.55
CA LEU A 40 13.00 -17.37 3.73
C LEU A 40 12.38 -16.92 2.40
N ILE A 41 13.19 -16.55 1.41
CA ILE A 41 12.71 -16.26 0.03
C ILE A 41 12.03 -17.49 -0.55
N ALA A 42 12.60 -18.68 -0.39
CA ALA A 42 11.97 -19.92 -0.83
C ALA A 42 10.62 -20.16 -0.07
N ALA A 43 10.57 -19.84 1.22
CA ALA A 43 9.37 -19.98 2.05
C ALA A 43 8.21 -19.05 1.64
N LEU A 44 8.46 -17.97 0.88
CA LEU A 44 7.39 -17.15 0.29
C LEU A 44 6.49 -17.93 -0.68
N ARG A 45 6.92 -19.09 -1.15
CA ARG A 45 6.14 -19.99 -2.02
C ARG A 45 5.60 -21.21 -1.28
N HIS A 46 5.68 -21.23 0.03
CA HIS A 46 5.20 -22.36 0.83
C HIS A 46 3.68 -22.53 0.72
N ALA A 47 3.18 -23.76 0.69
CA ALA A 47 1.75 -24.06 0.57
C ALA A 47 0.92 -23.45 1.70
N ASN A 48 1.45 -23.46 2.94
CA ASN A 48 0.76 -22.86 4.10
C ASN A 48 0.93 -21.31 4.11
N PRO A 49 -0.16 -20.54 4.04
CA PRO A 49 -0.13 -19.08 4.05
C PRO A 49 0.51 -18.49 5.31
N ALA A 50 0.36 -19.15 6.46
CA ALA A 50 0.97 -18.68 7.71
C ALA A 50 2.51 -18.67 7.59
N VAL A 51 3.10 -19.69 6.94
CA VAL A 51 4.55 -19.72 6.68
C VAL A 51 4.94 -18.58 5.76
N ARG A 52 4.17 -18.30 4.70
CA ARG A 52 4.43 -17.18 3.78
C ARG A 52 4.42 -15.83 4.54
N ILE A 53 3.43 -15.62 5.42
CA ILE A 53 3.32 -14.38 6.23
C ILE A 53 4.54 -14.24 7.16
N HIS A 54 4.89 -15.30 7.91
CA HIS A 54 6.06 -15.27 8.81
C HIS A 54 7.37 -15.09 8.04
N ALA A 55 7.49 -15.66 6.83
CA ALA A 55 8.63 -15.42 5.95
C ALA A 55 8.74 -13.94 5.54
N VAL A 56 7.62 -13.29 5.18
CA VAL A 56 7.59 -11.84 4.92
C VAL A 56 8.03 -11.05 6.15
N HIS A 57 7.50 -11.36 7.34
CA HIS A 57 7.88 -10.66 8.57
C HIS A 57 9.36 -10.80 8.91
N ALA A 58 9.90 -12.02 8.78
CA ALA A 58 11.32 -12.27 9.04
C ALA A 58 12.21 -11.52 8.02
N LEU A 59 11.86 -11.55 6.73
CA LEU A 59 12.56 -10.79 5.68
C LEU A 59 12.47 -9.28 5.91
N ALA A 60 11.31 -8.79 6.37
CA ALA A 60 11.13 -7.38 6.73
C ALA A 60 12.12 -6.93 7.80
N ARG A 61 12.33 -7.76 8.81
CA ARG A 61 13.26 -7.48 9.92
C ARG A 61 14.72 -7.60 9.51
N LEU A 62 15.04 -8.53 8.60
CA LEU A 62 16.41 -8.70 8.07
C LEU A 62 16.83 -7.56 7.14
N ARG A 63 15.88 -6.92 6.45
CA ARG A 63 16.12 -5.79 5.52
C ARG A 63 17.17 -6.09 4.44
N SER A 64 17.32 -7.36 4.05
CA SER A 64 18.25 -7.71 2.98
C SER A 64 17.77 -7.18 1.63
N PRO A 65 18.60 -6.47 0.87
CA PRO A 65 18.23 -5.99 -0.47
C PRO A 65 17.81 -7.12 -1.42
N ARG A 66 18.31 -8.34 -1.21
CA ARG A 66 17.95 -9.53 -1.98
C ARG A 66 16.49 -9.94 -1.83
N ALA A 67 15.85 -9.55 -0.72
CA ALA A 67 14.46 -9.86 -0.45
C ALA A 67 13.46 -8.87 -1.10
N ILE A 68 13.91 -7.72 -1.59
CA ILE A 68 13.03 -6.66 -2.12
C ILE A 68 12.13 -7.20 -3.24
N ALA A 69 12.72 -7.71 -4.31
CA ALA A 69 11.95 -8.22 -5.45
C ALA A 69 11.05 -9.43 -5.09
N PRO A 70 11.50 -10.43 -4.31
CA PRO A 70 10.63 -11.49 -3.81
C PRO A 70 9.45 -11.02 -2.97
N VAL A 71 9.63 -10.03 -2.08
CA VAL A 71 8.55 -9.48 -1.26
C VAL A 71 7.58 -8.64 -2.11
N ILE A 72 8.07 -7.90 -3.13
CA ILE A 72 7.21 -7.25 -4.13
C ILE A 72 6.38 -8.30 -4.88
N GLY A 73 6.96 -9.44 -5.25
CA GLY A 73 6.23 -10.55 -5.87
C GLY A 73 5.08 -11.08 -5.01
N ALA A 74 5.22 -11.08 -3.69
CA ALA A 74 4.18 -11.50 -2.75
C ALA A 74 2.96 -10.55 -2.73
N LEU A 75 3.05 -9.35 -3.31
CA LEU A 75 1.90 -8.46 -3.51
C LEU A 75 0.83 -9.06 -4.44
N SER A 76 1.17 -10.03 -5.28
CA SER A 76 0.23 -10.70 -6.18
C SER A 76 -0.72 -11.69 -5.48
N GLU A 77 -0.45 -12.05 -4.24
CA GLU A 77 -1.20 -13.05 -3.49
C GLU A 77 -2.63 -12.59 -3.20
N THR A 78 -3.60 -13.40 -3.62
CA THR A 78 -5.03 -13.14 -3.41
C THR A 78 -5.70 -14.14 -2.46
N GLU A 79 -5.03 -15.26 -2.19
CA GLU A 79 -5.53 -16.28 -1.26
C GLU A 79 -5.68 -15.74 0.18
N ASN A 80 -6.58 -16.35 0.96
CA ASN A 80 -6.84 -16.00 2.35
C ASN A 80 -7.04 -14.49 2.57
N THR A 81 -7.97 -13.89 1.80
CA THR A 81 -8.27 -12.45 1.87
C THR A 81 -7.06 -11.55 1.56
N GLY A 82 -6.03 -12.08 0.91
CA GLY A 82 -4.81 -11.34 0.57
C GLY A 82 -3.91 -11.05 1.76
N ALA A 83 -3.99 -11.83 2.84
CA ALA A 83 -3.22 -11.60 4.07
C ALA A 83 -1.70 -11.55 3.83
N VAL A 84 -1.17 -12.39 2.93
CA VAL A 84 0.24 -12.38 2.55
C VAL A 84 0.61 -11.07 1.85
N ALA A 85 -0.24 -10.62 0.91
CA ALA A 85 0.00 -9.36 0.20
C ALA A 85 -0.09 -8.14 1.13
N ILE A 86 -0.98 -8.17 2.12
CA ILE A 86 -1.08 -7.12 3.15
C ILE A 86 0.21 -7.10 4.00
N ALA A 87 0.70 -8.26 4.41
CA ALA A 87 1.98 -8.36 5.14
C ALA A 87 3.15 -7.85 4.30
N ALA A 88 3.21 -8.22 3.01
CA ALA A 88 4.23 -7.76 2.08
C ALA A 88 4.19 -6.23 1.87
N GLU A 89 3.00 -5.66 1.68
CA GLU A 89 2.82 -4.22 1.56
C GLU A 89 3.31 -3.49 2.81
N LYS A 90 2.91 -3.98 4.01
CA LYS A 90 3.36 -3.40 5.27
C LYS A 90 4.89 -3.45 5.40
N ALA A 91 5.50 -4.59 5.11
CA ALA A 91 6.95 -4.75 5.12
C ALA A 91 7.67 -3.76 4.18
N LEU A 92 7.16 -3.59 2.96
CA LEU A 92 7.73 -2.66 1.98
C LEU A 92 7.59 -1.20 2.43
N VAL A 93 6.46 -0.84 3.04
CA VAL A 93 6.28 0.49 3.64
C VAL A 93 7.25 0.73 4.80
N GLU A 94 7.46 -0.26 5.68
CA GLU A 94 8.42 -0.18 6.78
C GLU A 94 9.89 -0.08 6.29
N TRP A 95 10.20 -0.64 5.13
CA TRP A 95 11.52 -0.46 4.51
C TRP A 95 11.75 0.95 3.98
N GLY A 96 10.70 1.62 3.52
CA GLY A 96 10.74 3.03 3.14
C GLY A 96 11.57 3.31 1.89
N GLN A 97 12.50 4.27 1.97
CA GLN A 97 13.28 4.76 0.82
C GLN A 97 13.98 3.66 -0.03
N PRO A 98 14.63 2.64 0.57
CA PRO A 98 15.36 1.64 -0.20
C PRO A 98 14.55 0.87 -1.23
N VAL A 99 13.21 0.77 -1.07
CA VAL A 99 12.35 -0.01 -1.97
C VAL A 99 11.63 0.83 -3.02
N LYS A 100 11.69 2.16 -2.95
CA LYS A 100 10.92 3.06 -3.85
C LYS A 100 11.16 2.79 -5.32
N SER A 101 12.43 2.66 -5.74
CA SER A 101 12.76 2.40 -7.15
C SER A 101 12.12 1.10 -7.63
N ALA A 102 12.28 0.02 -6.87
CA ALA A 102 11.71 -1.28 -7.23
C ALA A 102 10.16 -1.27 -7.22
N LEU A 103 9.55 -0.53 -6.30
CA LEU A 103 8.10 -0.32 -6.30
C LEU A 103 7.61 0.49 -7.49
N LEU A 104 8.36 1.52 -7.93
CA LEU A 104 8.04 2.28 -9.13
C LEU A 104 8.09 1.40 -10.40
N ASP A 105 9.09 0.55 -10.51
CA ASP A 105 9.19 -0.40 -11.61
C ASP A 105 8.01 -1.40 -11.58
N ALA A 106 7.68 -1.91 -10.40
CA ALA A 106 6.53 -2.80 -10.21
C ALA A 106 5.19 -2.11 -10.52
N ALA A 107 5.04 -0.84 -10.17
CA ALA A 107 3.83 -0.05 -10.47
C ALA A 107 3.62 0.17 -11.97
N LYS A 108 4.71 0.28 -12.75
CA LYS A 108 4.66 0.51 -14.20
C LYS A 108 4.44 -0.77 -15.00
N ALA A 109 5.11 -1.85 -14.63
CA ALA A 109 5.25 -3.04 -15.48
C ALA A 109 4.77 -4.35 -14.84
N GLY A 110 4.33 -4.34 -13.58
CA GLY A 110 3.87 -5.53 -12.88
C GLY A 110 2.47 -6.01 -13.32
N PRO A 111 2.03 -7.19 -12.85
CA PRO A 111 0.63 -7.60 -12.92
C PRO A 111 -0.28 -6.59 -12.21
N GLU A 112 -1.56 -6.48 -12.63
CA GLU A 112 -2.49 -5.47 -12.09
C GLU A 112 -2.53 -5.42 -10.55
N ALA A 113 -2.67 -6.56 -9.89
CA ALA A 113 -2.72 -6.63 -8.43
C ALA A 113 -1.44 -6.11 -7.77
N VAL A 114 -0.28 -6.37 -8.37
CA VAL A 114 1.02 -5.87 -7.90
C VAL A 114 1.12 -4.37 -8.15
N ARG A 115 0.72 -3.89 -9.34
CA ARG A 115 0.75 -2.48 -9.71
C ARG A 115 -0.05 -1.62 -8.71
N ALA A 116 -1.30 -1.97 -8.46
CA ALA A 116 -2.17 -1.23 -7.56
C ALA A 116 -1.61 -1.18 -6.12
N ARG A 117 -1.11 -2.31 -5.61
CA ARG A 117 -0.53 -2.38 -4.26
C ARG A 117 0.82 -1.65 -4.18
N ALA A 118 1.64 -1.69 -5.24
CA ALA A 118 2.89 -0.95 -5.30
C ALA A 118 2.64 0.57 -5.26
N VAL A 119 1.66 1.09 -6.02
CA VAL A 119 1.26 2.50 -5.97
C VAL A 119 0.78 2.89 -4.58
N ARG A 120 -0.03 2.05 -3.94
CA ARG A 120 -0.49 2.28 -2.57
C ARG A 120 0.65 2.29 -1.56
N ALA A 121 1.59 1.36 -1.66
CA ALA A 121 2.78 1.34 -0.81
C ALA A 121 3.64 2.60 -1.01
N LEU A 122 3.84 3.05 -2.25
CA LEU A 122 4.54 4.29 -2.57
C LEU A 122 3.85 5.50 -1.93
N GLY A 123 2.51 5.57 -2.02
CA GLY A 123 1.74 6.62 -1.37
C GLY A 123 1.94 6.65 0.15
N ARG A 124 2.00 5.49 0.80
CA ARG A 124 2.25 5.39 2.25
C ARG A 124 3.69 5.71 2.65
N ILE A 125 4.67 5.40 1.78
CA ILE A 125 6.07 5.79 2.00
C ILE A 125 6.21 7.30 1.83
N GLY A 126 5.50 7.87 0.85
CA GLY A 126 5.48 9.31 0.58
C GLY A 126 6.80 9.84 0.02
N GLY A 127 6.84 11.17 -0.11
CA GLY A 127 8.01 11.93 -0.56
C GLY A 127 7.81 12.59 -1.91
N GLU A 128 8.30 13.83 -2.03
CA GLU A 128 8.15 14.67 -3.23
C GLU A 128 8.83 14.10 -4.47
N ASP A 129 9.81 13.23 -4.30
CA ASP A 129 10.51 12.49 -5.35
C ASP A 129 9.58 11.57 -6.17
N LEU A 130 8.39 11.27 -5.65
CA LEU A 130 7.37 10.45 -6.32
C LEU A 130 6.44 11.26 -7.25
N ASP A 131 6.44 12.60 -7.20
CA ASP A 131 5.47 13.45 -7.89
C ASP A 131 5.36 13.12 -9.40
N ALA A 132 6.46 13.22 -10.14
CA ALA A 132 6.44 12.99 -11.58
C ALA A 132 5.99 11.56 -11.95
N ALA A 133 6.43 10.56 -11.18
CA ALA A 133 6.08 9.18 -11.43
C ALA A 133 4.60 8.92 -11.16
N LEU A 134 4.05 9.42 -10.04
CA LEU A 134 2.64 9.24 -9.71
C LEU A 134 1.72 9.99 -10.67
N ARG A 135 2.10 11.20 -11.12
CA ARG A 135 1.35 11.93 -12.15
C ARG A 135 1.20 11.10 -13.43
N SER A 136 2.25 10.40 -13.85
CA SER A 136 2.19 9.57 -15.06
C SER A 136 1.18 8.41 -14.95
N LEU A 137 0.81 8.00 -13.74
CA LEU A 137 -0.15 6.94 -13.47
C LEU A 137 -1.61 7.42 -13.37
N LEU A 138 -1.86 8.74 -13.36
CA LEU A 138 -3.23 9.28 -13.35
C LEU A 138 -3.99 9.02 -14.64
N GLY A 139 -3.30 8.77 -15.75
CA GLY A 139 -3.88 8.41 -17.04
C GLY A 139 -3.82 6.90 -17.32
N ASP A 140 -3.58 6.05 -16.34
CA ASP A 140 -3.49 4.61 -16.57
C ASP A 140 -4.81 4.01 -17.06
N LEU A 141 -4.72 2.97 -17.89
CA LEU A 141 -5.89 2.26 -18.41
C LEU A 141 -6.75 1.65 -17.30
N LEU A 142 -6.11 1.22 -16.21
CA LEU A 142 -6.79 0.59 -15.08
C LEU A 142 -7.26 1.65 -14.07
N ALA A 143 -8.55 1.67 -13.81
CA ALA A 143 -9.16 2.57 -12.83
C ALA A 143 -8.54 2.41 -11.42
N SER A 144 -8.22 1.18 -11.02
CA SER A 144 -7.54 0.88 -9.76
C SER A 144 -6.20 1.61 -9.61
N ILE A 145 -5.45 1.74 -10.71
CA ILE A 145 -4.16 2.45 -10.72
C ILE A 145 -4.39 3.97 -10.65
N ARG A 146 -5.32 4.52 -11.46
CA ARG A 146 -5.62 5.96 -11.43
C ARG A 146 -6.04 6.44 -10.04
N GLY A 147 -6.96 5.71 -9.40
CA GLY A 147 -7.42 6.05 -8.05
C GLY A 147 -6.31 5.97 -7.00
N GLN A 148 -5.50 4.92 -7.03
CA GLN A 148 -4.36 4.78 -6.11
C GLN A 148 -3.29 5.87 -6.35
N ALA A 149 -3.04 6.25 -7.60
CA ALA A 149 -2.10 7.30 -7.94
C ALA A 149 -2.56 8.67 -7.42
N ALA A 150 -3.86 8.98 -7.54
CA ALA A 150 -4.44 10.21 -6.99
C ALA A 150 -4.29 10.27 -5.45
N ALA A 151 -4.62 9.17 -4.75
CA ALA A 151 -4.46 9.07 -3.30
C ALA A 151 -2.99 9.19 -2.88
N ALA A 152 -2.08 8.56 -3.61
CA ALA A 152 -0.65 8.61 -3.34
C ALA A 152 -0.07 10.02 -3.55
N LEU A 153 -0.52 10.74 -4.60
CA LEU A 153 -0.13 12.14 -4.83
C LEU A 153 -0.57 13.04 -3.69
N GLY A 154 -1.81 12.89 -3.21
CA GLY A 154 -2.31 13.64 -2.05
C GLY A 154 -1.39 13.49 -0.84
N THR A 155 -0.89 12.29 -0.58
CA THR A 155 0.06 12.02 0.51
C THR A 155 1.46 12.57 0.21
N ALA A 156 1.94 12.43 -1.03
CA ALA A 156 3.31 12.78 -1.40
C ALA A 156 3.58 14.28 -1.44
N ILE A 157 2.63 15.07 -1.97
CA ILE A 157 2.81 16.51 -2.24
C ILE A 157 1.73 17.41 -1.64
N GLY A 158 0.80 16.84 -0.85
CA GLY A 158 -0.22 17.58 -0.12
C GLY A 158 -1.06 18.49 -1.01
N GLU A 159 -1.22 19.77 -0.62
CA GLU A 159 -2.07 20.73 -1.31
C GLU A 159 -1.72 20.91 -2.80
N ARG A 160 -0.45 20.75 -3.17
CA ARG A 160 -0.02 20.82 -4.57
C ARG A 160 -0.64 19.72 -5.46
N ALA A 161 -1.16 18.65 -4.86
CA ALA A 161 -1.87 17.59 -5.59
C ALA A 161 -3.26 18.03 -6.04
N VAL A 162 -3.92 18.98 -5.36
CA VAL A 162 -5.32 19.36 -5.57
C VAL A 162 -5.62 19.64 -7.05
N GLU A 163 -4.85 20.54 -7.70
CA GLU A 163 -5.06 20.90 -9.10
C GLU A 163 -4.86 19.72 -10.07
N VAL A 164 -3.99 18.80 -9.68
CA VAL A 164 -3.58 17.68 -10.53
C VAL A 164 -4.61 16.57 -10.50
N ILE A 165 -5.18 16.28 -9.30
CA ILE A 165 -6.13 15.19 -9.12
C ILE A 165 -7.58 15.61 -9.31
N ALA A 166 -7.93 16.90 -9.13
CA ALA A 166 -9.28 17.42 -9.28
C ALA A 166 -9.98 17.03 -10.59
N PRO A 167 -9.33 17.04 -11.77
CA PRO A 167 -9.98 16.61 -13.01
C PRO A 167 -10.51 15.17 -12.99
N LEU A 168 -9.92 14.29 -12.16
CA LEU A 168 -10.39 12.90 -12.03
C LEU A 168 -11.70 12.77 -11.22
N LEU A 169 -12.25 13.84 -10.67
CA LEU A 169 -13.63 13.84 -10.15
C LEU A 169 -14.66 13.60 -11.27
N SER A 170 -14.27 13.79 -12.55
CA SER A 170 -15.06 13.45 -13.72
C SER A 170 -14.60 12.13 -14.38
N ASP A 171 -13.80 11.30 -13.73
CA ASP A 171 -13.38 10.00 -14.26
C ASP A 171 -14.63 9.12 -14.54
N PRO A 172 -14.64 8.34 -15.65
CA PRO A 172 -15.74 7.43 -15.92
C PRO A 172 -15.97 6.39 -14.84
N ASP A 173 -14.90 5.97 -14.14
CA ASP A 173 -14.99 5.00 -13.07
C ASP A 173 -15.32 5.66 -11.71
N LYS A 174 -16.40 5.20 -11.09
CA LYS A 174 -16.87 5.75 -9.81
C LYS A 174 -15.86 5.58 -8.66
N TRP A 175 -15.06 4.53 -8.66
CA TRP A 175 -14.08 4.29 -7.61
C TRP A 175 -12.86 5.21 -7.73
N VAL A 176 -12.52 5.65 -8.96
CA VAL A 176 -11.53 6.72 -9.15
C VAL A 176 -12.05 8.02 -8.58
N ARG A 177 -13.29 8.41 -8.94
CA ARG A 177 -13.92 9.63 -8.40
C ARG A 177 -13.96 9.63 -6.87
N TYR A 178 -14.35 8.48 -6.27
CA TYR A 178 -14.36 8.31 -4.82
C TYR A 178 -12.96 8.47 -4.22
N GLY A 179 -11.95 7.78 -4.77
CA GLY A 179 -10.57 7.86 -4.29
C GLY A 179 -9.98 9.27 -4.37
N VAL A 180 -10.35 10.03 -5.40
CA VAL A 180 -9.97 11.45 -5.53
C VAL A 180 -10.63 12.30 -4.46
N ALA A 181 -11.93 12.13 -4.26
CA ALA A 181 -12.65 12.88 -3.21
C ALA A 181 -12.08 12.60 -1.83
N GLU A 182 -11.81 11.32 -1.51
CA GLU A 182 -11.13 10.92 -0.26
C GLU A 182 -9.74 11.56 -0.12
N ALA A 183 -8.96 11.60 -1.22
CA ALA A 183 -7.65 12.23 -1.22
C ALA A 183 -7.75 13.75 -0.94
N LEU A 184 -8.71 14.45 -1.54
CA LEU A 184 -8.94 15.89 -1.32
C LEU A 184 -9.33 16.17 0.13
N VAL A 185 -10.16 15.33 0.74
CA VAL A 185 -10.51 15.42 2.17
C VAL A 185 -9.27 15.22 3.05
N ARG A 186 -8.48 14.18 2.77
CA ARG A 186 -7.26 13.89 3.53
C ARG A 186 -6.23 15.02 3.44
N ILE A 187 -6.14 15.70 2.29
CA ILE A 187 -5.30 16.90 2.15
C ILE A 187 -5.79 18.01 3.08
N GLY A 188 -7.11 18.12 3.33
CA GLY A 188 -7.70 19.04 4.30
C GLY A 188 -7.51 20.51 3.99
N SER A 189 -7.20 20.88 2.74
CA SER A 189 -6.98 22.27 2.35
C SER A 189 -8.28 22.98 1.98
N VAL A 190 -8.32 24.30 2.20
CA VAL A 190 -9.44 25.16 1.75
C VAL A 190 -9.72 24.99 0.26
N ARG A 191 -8.66 24.84 -0.54
CA ARG A 191 -8.75 24.62 -1.98
C ARG A 191 -9.37 23.26 -2.33
N GLY A 192 -8.97 22.19 -1.62
CA GLY A 192 -9.55 20.86 -1.79
C GLY A 192 -11.04 20.86 -1.46
N ARG A 193 -11.43 21.54 -0.39
CA ARG A 193 -12.84 21.74 -0.01
C ARG A 193 -13.62 22.44 -1.14
N ALA A 194 -13.11 23.57 -1.66
CA ALA A 194 -13.79 24.32 -2.71
C ALA A 194 -14.00 23.48 -3.98
N VAL A 195 -13.03 22.65 -4.35
CA VAL A 195 -13.15 21.71 -5.48
C VAL A 195 -14.25 20.67 -5.24
N LEU A 196 -14.36 20.13 -4.02
CA LEU A 196 -15.41 19.17 -3.67
C LEU A 196 -16.82 19.81 -3.65
N GLU A 197 -16.93 21.04 -3.12
CA GLU A 197 -18.18 21.81 -3.11
C GLU A 197 -18.65 22.11 -4.55
N GLN A 198 -17.73 22.49 -5.44
CA GLN A 198 -18.04 22.68 -6.86
C GLN A 198 -18.51 21.37 -7.49
N ALA A 199 -17.79 20.27 -7.31
CA ALA A 199 -18.18 18.97 -7.86
C ALA A 199 -19.53 18.48 -7.32
N ARG A 200 -19.92 18.85 -6.10
CA ARG A 200 -21.25 18.58 -5.54
C ARG A 200 -22.36 19.31 -6.32
N GLY A 201 -22.08 20.52 -6.82
CA GLY A 201 -23.04 21.34 -7.57
C GLY A 201 -23.24 20.95 -9.02
N ASP A 202 -22.23 20.37 -9.66
CA ASP A 202 -22.19 20.09 -11.09
C ASP A 202 -22.91 18.78 -11.52
N VAL A 203 -23.66 18.14 -10.62
CA VAL A 203 -24.18 16.79 -10.83
C VAL A 203 -25.64 16.80 -11.30
N GLU A 204 -25.88 17.09 -12.60
CA GLU A 204 -27.20 16.83 -13.19
C GLU A 204 -27.36 15.47 -13.91
N GLU A 205 -26.32 14.76 -14.33
CA GLU A 205 -26.52 13.53 -15.15
C GLU A 205 -25.74 12.24 -14.77
N GLN A 206 -24.68 12.27 -14.00
CA GLN A 206 -23.86 11.05 -13.78
C GLN A 206 -23.63 10.62 -12.34
N GLY A 207 -24.26 11.21 -11.34
CA GLY A 207 -23.80 10.78 -10.07
C GLY A 207 -24.44 11.15 -8.76
N THR A 208 -25.60 10.64 -8.49
CA THR A 208 -26.13 10.53 -7.12
C THR A 208 -25.04 10.10 -6.10
N TYR A 209 -24.02 9.37 -6.52
CA TYR A 209 -22.95 8.89 -5.67
C TYR A 209 -21.88 9.94 -5.32
N ILE A 210 -21.49 10.85 -6.24
CA ILE A 210 -20.50 11.89 -5.91
C ILE A 210 -21.10 12.84 -4.89
N ARG A 211 -22.36 13.22 -5.06
CA ARG A 211 -23.06 14.10 -4.14
C ARG A 211 -23.14 13.52 -2.74
N PHE A 212 -23.54 12.25 -2.63
CA PHE A 212 -23.64 11.57 -1.33
C PHE A 212 -22.27 11.45 -0.63
N TRP A 213 -21.25 11.08 -1.39
CA TRP A 213 -19.89 10.97 -0.82
C TRP A 213 -19.26 12.33 -0.51
N ALA A 214 -19.49 13.35 -1.36
CA ALA A 214 -19.00 14.69 -1.09
C ALA A 214 -19.66 15.29 0.17
N GLU A 215 -20.96 15.05 0.38
CA GLU A 215 -21.65 15.46 1.60
C GLU A 215 -21.07 14.78 2.83
N ASP A 216 -20.97 13.44 2.84
CA ASP A 216 -20.39 12.68 3.95
C ASP A 216 -18.93 13.06 4.24
N LEU A 217 -18.14 13.28 3.19
CA LEU A 217 -16.73 13.67 3.30
C LEU A 217 -16.55 15.14 3.72
N LEU A 218 -17.45 16.04 3.33
CA LEU A 218 -17.45 17.42 3.82
C LEU A 218 -17.86 17.49 5.29
N ASP A 219 -18.85 16.69 5.72
CA ASP A 219 -19.23 16.57 7.11
C ASP A 219 -18.07 16.03 7.97
N GLN A 220 -17.32 15.05 7.46
CA GLN A 220 -16.11 14.56 8.10
C GLN A 220 -15.02 15.64 8.22
N LEU A 221 -14.83 16.48 7.20
CA LEU A 221 -13.89 17.61 7.25
C LEU A 221 -14.30 18.62 8.33
N GLU A 222 -15.59 18.97 8.43
CA GLU A 222 -16.09 19.87 9.46
C GLU A 222 -15.89 19.31 10.87
N GLU A 223 -16.12 18.02 11.06
CA GLU A 223 -15.87 17.34 12.32
C GLU A 223 -14.39 17.34 12.71
N LEU A 224 -13.48 17.14 11.72
CA LEU A 224 -12.03 17.19 11.92
C LEU A 224 -11.55 18.58 12.30
N GLU A 225 -12.03 19.61 11.62
CA GLU A 225 -11.73 21.01 11.95
C GLU A 225 -12.19 21.37 13.36
N ARG A 226 -13.39 20.89 13.74
CA ARG A 226 -13.96 21.13 15.07
C ARG A 226 -13.19 20.40 16.17
N THR A 227 -12.68 19.21 15.93
CA THR A 227 -12.05 18.34 16.95
C THR A 227 -10.53 18.44 16.99
N GLY A 228 -9.90 19.05 15.98
CA GLY A 228 -8.44 19.14 15.85
C GLY A 228 -7.73 17.79 15.71
N ARG A 229 -8.46 16.72 15.34
CA ARG A 229 -7.89 15.38 15.13
C ARG A 229 -7.53 15.21 13.66
N ALA A 230 -6.25 14.91 13.37
CA ALA A 230 -5.85 14.47 12.06
C ALA A 230 -6.44 13.08 11.77
N LEU A 231 -6.83 12.83 10.51
CA LEU A 231 -7.19 11.50 10.04
C LEU A 231 -5.96 10.57 10.18
N SER A 232 -6.07 9.58 11.03
CA SER A 232 -5.05 8.54 11.26
C SER A 232 -5.07 7.47 10.16
#